data_3e98ad7aa9e6851703fbfae803e56286
#
_entry.id   3e98ad7aa9e6851703fbfae803e56286
#
_cell.length_a   1.000
_cell.length_b   1.000
_cell.length_c   1.000
_cell.angle_alpha   90.00
_cell.angle_beta   90.00
_cell.angle_gamma   90.00
#
_symmetry.space_group_name_H-M   'P 1'
#
loop_
_entity.id
_entity.type
_entity.pdbx_description
1 polymer ?
#
loop_
_entity_poly.entity_id
_entity_poly.type
_entity_poly.pdbx_seq_one_letter_code
_entity_poly.pdbx_strand_id
1 'polypeptide(L)'
;MSNQITLSFWSGASKSEAAKKLAKVFHLQSEKSLDIVDQLCQSLPWRFDRGIPDHQGDTAFTYLGSLGFVVDIQPIEGKIEPLSDAVVMAEAPQKETVPVLEDSYRFNFFGDGRTLLKISFTNLIKTVFSIGIYRFWAKTNVRQYIWGQTVFMGDPFSYNGTGKELLNDAFQFGGVIVLLGLINIYIMFNIGLEESQKFFELLCFLVVIMIPVFLVEAWKYKLSRTTWRNIRFSFRGKRIDAFTLYFFGGIISTLTLGLYWPFFKIKIEQFWREQFWIGNIQFRFSGIGKEFFKKFIIAVLLTPLTLGFYLFWFIADLKRYLWSHTHVFGATFHFPIKGQDYMKLKLANFFILLFTLGVGFPWTVVRNQKFVTDNLVLLGSIELNRIVHEKKS
;
A
#
# COMPACT_ATOMS: atom_id res chain seq x y z
N MET A 1 26.91 -4.30 -29.84
CA MET A 1 27.91 -5.40 -29.72
C MET A 1 27.73 -6.01 -28.33
N SER A 2 28.05 -7.27 -28.18
CA SER A 2 28.02 -7.94 -26.87
C SER A 2 29.42 -8.38 -26.49
N ASN A 3 29.77 -8.26 -25.22
CA ASN A 3 31.08 -8.64 -24.70
C ASN A 3 30.98 -9.98 -23.96
N GLN A 4 31.97 -10.81 -24.09
CA GLN A 4 32.10 -12.05 -23.35
C GLN A 4 33.06 -11.86 -22.16
N ILE A 5 32.62 -12.27 -20.97
CA ILE A 5 33.43 -12.20 -19.77
C ILE A 5 34.08 -13.55 -19.51
N THR A 6 35.37 -13.51 -19.24
CA THR A 6 36.16 -14.68 -18.79
C THR A 6 36.83 -14.32 -17.47
N LEU A 7 36.66 -15.15 -16.43
CA LEU A 7 37.40 -15.09 -15.18
C LEU A 7 38.65 -15.93 -15.30
N SER A 8 39.82 -15.30 -15.28
CA SER A 8 41.08 -15.96 -15.55
C SER A 8 41.70 -16.64 -14.33
N PHE A 9 41.81 -15.89 -13.21
CA PHE A 9 42.31 -16.42 -11.96
C PHE A 9 41.86 -15.55 -10.76
N TRP A 10 42.04 -16.09 -9.56
CA TRP A 10 41.75 -15.41 -8.31
C TRP A 10 43.01 -14.72 -7.77
N SER A 11 42.93 -13.41 -7.54
CA SER A 11 44.00 -12.59 -6.93
C SER A 11 43.60 -11.97 -5.60
N GLY A 12 42.40 -12.22 -5.09
CA GLY A 12 41.85 -11.64 -3.88
C GLY A 12 42.51 -12.19 -2.62
N ALA A 13 42.67 -11.32 -1.60
CA ALA A 13 43.29 -11.66 -0.34
C ALA A 13 42.43 -12.56 0.57
N SER A 14 41.10 -12.52 0.46
CA SER A 14 40.20 -13.29 1.32
C SER A 14 38.88 -13.63 0.63
N LYS A 15 38.62 -14.93 0.48
CA LYS A 15 37.34 -15.46 -0.03
C LYS A 15 36.14 -15.09 0.85
N SER A 16 36.35 -15.01 2.16
CA SER A 16 35.31 -14.59 3.11
C SER A 16 34.85 -13.15 2.90
N GLU A 17 35.74 -12.26 2.50
CA GLU A 17 35.40 -10.87 2.19
C GLU A 17 34.63 -10.74 0.87
N ALA A 18 35.03 -11.51 -0.15
CA ALA A 18 34.32 -11.62 -1.43
C ALA A 18 32.91 -12.20 -1.22
N ALA A 19 32.78 -13.24 -0.40
CA ALA A 19 31.50 -13.83 -0.04
C ALA A 19 30.57 -12.84 0.68
N LYS A 20 31.10 -12.00 1.59
CA LYS A 20 30.32 -10.93 2.23
C LYS A 20 29.83 -9.87 1.24
N LYS A 21 30.66 -9.47 0.28
CA LYS A 21 30.26 -8.54 -0.79
C LYS A 21 29.18 -9.16 -1.68
N LEU A 22 29.35 -10.44 -2.07
CA LEU A 22 28.38 -11.17 -2.86
C LEU A 22 27.05 -11.33 -2.10
N ALA A 23 27.09 -11.70 -0.81
CA ALA A 23 25.90 -11.83 0.03
C ALA A 23 25.12 -10.51 0.13
N LYS A 24 25.81 -9.38 0.22
CA LYS A 24 25.20 -8.05 0.29
C LYS A 24 24.48 -7.65 -0.99
N VAL A 25 25.03 -7.98 -2.15
CA VAL A 25 24.47 -7.60 -3.44
C VAL A 25 23.30 -8.50 -3.84
N PHE A 26 23.42 -9.82 -3.61
CA PHE A 26 22.42 -10.80 -4.02
C PHE A 26 21.51 -11.27 -2.88
N HIS A 27 21.61 -10.67 -1.69
CA HIS A 27 20.83 -11.01 -0.49
C HIS A 27 20.86 -12.51 -0.14
N LEU A 28 22.03 -13.13 -0.30
CA LEU A 28 22.26 -14.54 0.00
C LEU A 28 22.67 -14.75 1.47
N GLN A 29 22.42 -15.95 1.98
CA GLN A 29 23.00 -16.36 3.26
C GLN A 29 24.51 -16.47 3.16
N SER A 30 25.24 -16.12 4.23
CA SER A 30 26.71 -16.11 4.25
C SER A 30 27.37 -17.43 3.84
N GLU A 31 26.80 -18.56 4.23
CA GLU A 31 27.30 -19.89 3.86
C GLU A 31 27.17 -20.16 2.37
N LYS A 32 25.99 -19.87 1.79
CA LYS A 32 25.75 -20.05 0.34
C LYS A 32 26.64 -19.14 -0.52
N SER A 33 26.93 -17.94 -0.07
CA SER A 33 27.82 -17.02 -0.81
C SER A 33 29.28 -17.44 -0.75
N LEU A 34 29.71 -18.09 0.33
CA LEU A 34 31.03 -18.67 0.45
C LEU A 34 31.19 -19.87 -0.51
N ASP A 35 30.20 -20.77 -0.55
CA ASP A 35 30.16 -21.91 -1.46
C ASP A 35 30.23 -21.49 -2.93
N ILE A 36 29.51 -20.44 -3.32
CA ILE A 36 29.54 -19.89 -4.68
C ILE A 36 30.94 -19.36 -5.02
N VAL A 37 31.56 -18.60 -4.12
CA VAL A 37 32.93 -18.09 -4.34
C VAL A 37 33.93 -19.24 -4.41
N ASP A 38 33.81 -20.27 -3.59
CA ASP A 38 34.68 -21.45 -3.63
C ASP A 38 34.51 -22.28 -4.91
N GLN A 39 33.26 -22.47 -5.37
CA GLN A 39 33.01 -23.15 -6.65
C GLN A 39 33.60 -22.39 -7.84
N LEU A 40 33.42 -21.06 -7.87
CA LEU A 40 34.02 -20.20 -8.91
C LEU A 40 35.53 -20.26 -8.89
N CYS A 41 36.18 -20.24 -7.72
CA CYS A 41 37.63 -20.33 -7.59
C CYS A 41 38.17 -21.71 -8.01
N GLN A 42 37.40 -22.79 -7.84
CA GLN A 42 37.80 -24.15 -8.25
C GLN A 42 37.65 -24.39 -9.75
N SER A 43 36.71 -23.67 -10.39
CA SER A 43 36.38 -23.83 -11.81
C SER A 43 37.13 -22.86 -12.73
N LEU A 44 38.09 -22.10 -12.23
CA LEU A 44 38.88 -21.16 -13.04
C LEU A 44 39.86 -21.89 -13.99
N PRO A 45 40.07 -21.41 -15.24
CA PRO A 45 39.39 -20.24 -15.84
C PRO A 45 37.95 -20.52 -16.22
N TRP A 46 37.03 -19.60 -15.87
CA TRP A 46 35.60 -19.79 -16.13
C TRP A 46 35.08 -18.73 -17.10
N ARG A 47 34.32 -19.15 -18.10
CA ARG A 47 33.78 -18.31 -19.16
C ARG A 47 32.27 -18.28 -19.06
N PHE A 48 31.69 -17.08 -19.07
CA PHE A 48 30.25 -16.93 -19.07
C PHE A 48 29.69 -17.27 -20.45
N ASP A 49 28.65 -18.12 -20.50
CA ASP A 49 28.03 -18.55 -21.76
C ASP A 49 27.26 -17.45 -22.47
N ARG A 50 26.81 -16.43 -21.71
CA ARG A 50 26.07 -15.28 -22.24
C ARG A 50 26.93 -14.03 -22.25
N GLY A 51 26.98 -13.37 -23.43
CA GLY A 51 27.61 -12.06 -23.54
C GLY A 51 26.77 -10.95 -22.86
N ILE A 52 27.45 -9.93 -22.39
CA ILE A 52 26.82 -8.74 -21.80
C ILE A 52 26.85 -7.56 -22.78
N PRO A 53 25.87 -6.62 -22.74
CA PRO A 53 25.91 -5.41 -23.55
C PRO A 53 27.13 -4.54 -23.24
N ASP A 54 27.65 -3.84 -24.25
CA ASP A 54 28.88 -3.01 -24.13
C ASP A 54 28.79 -2.02 -22.94
N HIS A 55 27.63 -1.37 -22.74
CA HIS A 55 27.44 -0.39 -21.65
C HIS A 55 27.47 -0.99 -20.23
N GLN A 56 27.45 -2.32 -20.11
CA GLN A 56 27.53 -3.02 -18.81
C GLN A 56 28.91 -3.65 -18.58
N GLY A 57 29.76 -3.66 -19.58
CA GLY A 57 31.12 -4.25 -19.53
C GLY A 57 31.95 -3.66 -18.40
N ASP A 58 32.05 -2.35 -18.34
CA ASP A 58 32.84 -1.62 -17.31
C ASP A 58 32.31 -1.84 -15.89
N THR A 59 31.00 -1.92 -15.75
CA THR A 59 30.36 -2.19 -14.43
C THR A 59 30.66 -3.61 -13.98
N ALA A 60 30.56 -4.59 -14.87
CA ALA A 60 30.85 -5.99 -14.57
C ALA A 60 32.36 -6.19 -14.27
N PHE A 61 33.23 -5.55 -15.03
CA PHE A 61 34.67 -5.56 -14.78
C PHE A 61 35.02 -5.01 -13.38
N THR A 62 34.51 -3.86 -13.05
CA THR A 62 34.73 -3.20 -11.75
C THR A 62 34.19 -4.04 -10.60
N TYR A 63 32.98 -4.60 -10.75
CA TYR A 63 32.36 -5.42 -9.71
C TYR A 63 33.10 -6.74 -9.49
N LEU A 64 33.34 -7.52 -10.55
CA LEU A 64 34.05 -8.81 -10.44
C LEU A 64 35.51 -8.64 -9.99
N GLY A 65 36.17 -7.57 -10.43
CA GLY A 65 37.48 -7.18 -9.94
C GLY A 65 37.46 -6.83 -8.45
N SER A 66 36.43 -6.17 -7.98
CA SER A 66 36.26 -5.86 -6.55
C SER A 66 36.04 -7.07 -5.64
N LEU A 67 35.61 -8.20 -6.24
CA LEU A 67 35.52 -9.51 -5.57
C LEU A 67 36.86 -10.24 -5.52
N GLY A 68 37.87 -9.83 -6.30
CA GLY A 68 39.19 -10.42 -6.36
C GLY A 68 39.44 -11.32 -7.56
N PHE A 69 38.55 -11.33 -8.54
CA PHE A 69 38.76 -12.06 -9.81
C PHE A 69 39.52 -11.19 -10.82
N VAL A 70 40.42 -11.79 -11.57
CA VAL A 70 40.96 -11.15 -12.74
C VAL A 70 40.05 -11.47 -13.93
N VAL A 71 39.50 -10.39 -14.50
CA VAL A 71 38.44 -10.42 -15.50
C VAL A 71 39.01 -10.05 -16.85
N ASP A 72 38.76 -10.83 -17.89
CA ASP A 72 39.03 -10.51 -19.28
C ASP A 72 37.70 -10.32 -20.03
N ILE A 73 37.58 -9.23 -20.78
CA ILE A 73 36.37 -8.88 -21.54
C ILE A 73 36.76 -8.80 -23.00
N GLN A 74 36.22 -9.69 -23.83
CA GLN A 74 36.46 -9.73 -25.25
C GLN A 74 35.18 -9.46 -26.06
N PRO A 75 35.23 -8.63 -27.10
CA PRO A 75 34.09 -8.43 -27.98
C PRO A 75 33.80 -9.75 -28.76
N ILE A 76 32.52 -10.11 -28.85
CA ILE A 76 32.11 -11.25 -29.65
C ILE A 76 32.08 -10.82 -31.11
N GLU A 77 33.11 -11.20 -31.91
CA GLU A 77 33.09 -11.07 -33.37
C GLU A 77 32.21 -12.18 -33.97
N GLY A 78 30.95 -11.87 -34.21
CA GLY A 78 30.03 -12.74 -34.92
C GLY A 78 30.12 -12.49 -36.43
N LYS A 79 30.73 -13.44 -37.18
CA LYS A 79 30.55 -13.56 -38.62
C LYS A 79 29.07 -13.87 -38.90
N ILE A 80 28.39 -12.96 -39.57
CA ILE A 80 27.06 -13.20 -40.15
C ILE A 80 27.29 -13.93 -41.49
N GLU A 81 27.05 -15.21 -41.54
CA GLU A 81 26.83 -15.93 -42.82
C GLU A 81 25.36 -15.73 -43.22
N PRO A 82 25.08 -15.36 -44.49
CA PRO A 82 23.73 -15.27 -44.99
C PRO A 82 23.20 -16.67 -45.27
N LEU A 83 22.19 -17.13 -44.52
CA LEU A 83 21.42 -18.32 -44.87
C LEU A 83 20.42 -17.98 -45.96
N SER A 84 20.52 -18.73 -47.05
CA SER A 84 19.65 -18.79 -48.20
C SER A 84 18.20 -19.16 -47.83
N ASP A 85 17.29 -18.60 -48.64
CA ASP A 85 15.85 -18.83 -48.64
C ASP A 85 15.46 -20.31 -48.63
N ALA A 86 14.78 -20.75 -47.59
CA ALA A 86 13.88 -21.88 -47.62
C ALA A 86 12.68 -21.60 -46.68
N VAL A 87 11.57 -21.30 -47.31
CA VAL A 87 10.25 -21.13 -46.75
C VAL A 87 9.82 -22.39 -46.01
N VAL A 88 9.58 -22.28 -44.69
CA VAL A 88 8.61 -23.09 -43.98
C VAL A 88 7.91 -22.20 -43.00
N MET A 89 6.60 -21.98 -43.19
CA MET A 89 5.71 -21.37 -42.21
C MET A 89 5.69 -22.27 -40.97
N ALA A 90 6.41 -21.86 -39.95
CA ALA A 90 6.21 -22.33 -38.59
C ALA A 90 5.81 -21.11 -37.75
N GLU A 91 4.76 -21.27 -36.97
CA GLU A 91 4.22 -20.30 -36.03
C GLU A 91 5.36 -19.56 -35.28
N ALA A 92 5.26 -18.24 -35.28
CA ALA A 92 6.22 -17.41 -34.56
C ALA A 92 6.27 -17.86 -33.09
N PRO A 93 7.45 -18.20 -32.55
CA PRO A 93 7.57 -18.45 -31.12
C PRO A 93 7.17 -17.17 -30.40
N GLN A 94 6.19 -17.30 -29.53
CA GLN A 94 5.83 -16.25 -28.58
C GLN A 94 7.13 -15.78 -27.94
N LYS A 95 7.40 -14.50 -28.10
CA LYS A 95 8.51 -13.80 -27.48
C LYS A 95 8.42 -14.07 -25.98
N GLU A 96 9.14 -15.07 -25.48
CA GLU A 96 9.37 -15.20 -24.06
C GLU A 96 10.00 -13.88 -23.61
N THR A 97 9.19 -13.04 -23.03
CA THR A 97 9.65 -11.84 -22.34
C THR A 97 10.58 -12.35 -21.24
N VAL A 98 11.88 -12.18 -21.46
CA VAL A 98 12.88 -12.28 -20.38
C VAL A 98 12.30 -11.47 -19.23
N PRO A 99 12.10 -12.04 -18.02
CA PRO A 99 11.60 -11.27 -16.91
C PRO A 99 12.63 -10.17 -16.65
N VAL A 100 12.28 -8.95 -17.07
CA VAL A 100 12.96 -7.75 -16.59
C VAL A 100 12.82 -7.87 -15.09
N LEU A 101 13.93 -7.92 -14.34
CA LEU A 101 13.93 -7.82 -12.89
C LEU A 101 13.25 -6.50 -12.57
N GLU A 102 11.93 -6.56 -12.34
CA GLU A 102 11.16 -5.40 -11.98
C GLU A 102 11.71 -4.90 -10.63
N ASP A 103 12.18 -3.66 -10.61
CA ASP A 103 12.59 -3.03 -9.37
C ASP A 103 11.46 -3.17 -8.37
N SER A 104 11.73 -3.79 -7.23
CA SER A 104 10.74 -4.03 -6.19
C SER A 104 11.01 -3.17 -4.96
N TYR A 105 10.06 -2.34 -4.58
CA TYR A 105 10.17 -1.45 -3.43
C TYR A 105 9.21 -1.90 -2.34
N ARG A 106 9.72 -2.14 -1.13
CA ARG A 106 8.94 -2.61 0.01
C ARG A 106 8.73 -1.50 1.03
N PHE A 107 7.59 -1.57 1.68
CA PHE A 107 7.30 -0.79 2.87
C PHE A 107 7.78 -1.55 4.11
N ASN A 108 8.33 -0.85 5.09
CA ASN A 108 8.72 -1.42 6.37
C ASN A 108 8.01 -0.69 7.50
N PHE A 109 7.67 -1.41 8.56
CA PHE A 109 7.06 -0.82 9.75
C PHE A 109 7.83 -1.23 11.00
N PHE A 110 8.36 -0.25 11.71
CA PHE A 110 9.19 -0.44 12.90
C PHE A 110 8.46 -0.16 14.21
N GLY A 111 7.14 0.07 14.14
CA GLY A 111 6.33 0.36 15.32
C GLY A 111 6.19 -0.84 16.26
N ASP A 112 6.18 -0.54 17.56
CA ASP A 112 6.01 -1.50 18.65
C ASP A 112 4.71 -1.28 19.42
N GLY A 113 4.05 -2.38 19.81
CA GLY A 113 2.77 -2.35 20.52
C GLY A 113 2.89 -1.79 21.94
N ARG A 114 4.03 -1.99 22.62
CA ARG A 114 4.26 -1.46 23.98
C ARG A 114 4.37 0.06 23.96
N THR A 115 5.12 0.60 23.00
CA THR A 115 5.26 2.05 22.81
C THR A 115 3.91 2.68 22.46
N LEU A 116 3.15 2.05 21.56
CA LEU A 116 1.82 2.54 21.20
C LEU A 116 0.85 2.44 22.39
N LEU A 117 0.96 1.41 23.25
CA LEU A 117 0.18 1.32 24.48
C LEU A 117 0.49 2.49 25.43
N LYS A 118 1.77 2.81 25.67
CA LYS A 118 2.17 3.95 26.51
C LYS A 118 1.56 5.25 25.99
N ILE A 119 1.64 5.49 24.67
CA ILE A 119 1.03 6.66 24.02
C ILE A 119 -0.50 6.64 24.23
N SER A 120 -1.15 5.49 23.98
CA SER A 120 -2.60 5.36 24.09
C SER A 120 -3.09 5.52 25.54
N PHE A 121 -2.38 4.97 26.50
CA PHE A 121 -2.70 5.08 27.92
C PHE A 121 -2.57 6.52 28.44
N THR A 122 -1.45 7.18 28.11
CA THR A 122 -1.26 8.60 28.42
C THR A 122 -2.35 9.48 27.79
N ASN A 123 -2.70 9.19 26.55
CA ASN A 123 -3.77 9.86 25.84
C ASN A 123 -5.13 9.62 26.48
N LEU A 124 -5.41 8.39 26.94
CA LEU A 124 -6.66 8.05 27.65
C LEU A 124 -6.80 8.85 28.94
N ILE A 125 -5.76 8.85 29.79
CA ILE A 125 -5.75 9.62 31.04
C ILE A 125 -6.05 11.09 30.74
N LYS A 126 -5.29 11.72 29.83
CA LYS A 126 -5.51 13.14 29.48
C LYS A 126 -6.89 13.38 28.89
N THR A 127 -7.45 12.43 28.14
CA THR A 127 -8.80 12.55 27.57
C THR A 127 -9.88 12.51 28.66
N VAL A 128 -9.74 11.63 29.65
CA VAL A 128 -10.67 11.56 30.79
C VAL A 128 -10.61 12.85 31.59
N PHE A 129 -9.43 13.32 31.99
CA PHE A 129 -9.28 14.57 32.78
C PHE A 129 -9.70 15.83 32.01
N SER A 130 -9.66 15.82 30.69
CA SER A 130 -10.12 16.94 29.85
C SER A 130 -11.58 16.83 29.41
N ILE A 131 -12.37 15.95 30.02
CA ILE A 131 -13.77 15.68 29.65
C ILE A 131 -13.93 15.44 28.14
N GLY A 132 -13.00 14.62 27.57
CA GLY A 132 -13.03 14.24 26.17
C GLY A 132 -12.36 15.21 25.18
N ILE A 133 -11.97 16.42 25.59
CA ILE A 133 -11.36 17.42 24.69
C ILE A 133 -10.02 16.92 24.16
N TYR A 134 -9.19 16.27 24.97
CA TYR A 134 -7.86 15.80 24.56
C TYR A 134 -7.90 14.71 23.48
N ARG A 135 -9.06 14.10 23.17
CA ARG A 135 -9.21 13.08 22.11
C ARG A 135 -8.67 13.52 20.75
N PHE A 136 -8.67 14.83 20.45
CA PHE A 136 -8.17 15.37 19.19
C PHE A 136 -6.64 15.28 19.12
N TRP A 137 -5.94 15.59 20.21
CA TRP A 137 -4.49 15.40 20.34
C TRP A 137 -4.13 13.92 20.39
N ALA A 138 -4.90 13.12 21.11
CA ALA A 138 -4.72 11.67 21.17
C ALA A 138 -4.71 11.03 19.77
N LYS A 139 -5.68 11.41 18.92
CA LYS A 139 -5.77 10.95 17.52
C LYS A 139 -4.55 11.38 16.70
N THR A 140 -4.07 12.59 16.90
CA THR A 140 -2.89 13.12 16.21
C THR A 140 -1.61 12.39 16.66
N ASN A 141 -1.40 12.20 17.97
CA ASN A 141 -0.23 11.51 18.52
C ASN A 141 -0.10 10.07 17.97
N VAL A 142 -1.22 9.35 17.92
CA VAL A 142 -1.24 7.98 17.35
C VAL A 142 -0.88 8.00 15.86
N ARG A 143 -1.41 8.95 15.09
CA ARG A 143 -1.08 9.09 13.67
C ARG A 143 0.39 9.43 13.45
N GLN A 144 0.93 10.38 14.23
CA GLN A 144 2.35 10.76 14.17
C GLN A 144 3.24 9.55 14.44
N TYR A 145 2.93 8.76 15.46
CA TYR A 145 3.66 7.54 15.76
C TYR A 145 3.62 6.54 14.61
N ILE A 146 2.42 6.20 14.11
CA ILE A 146 2.26 5.19 13.04
C ILE A 146 2.99 5.63 11.77
N TRP A 147 2.82 6.88 11.33
CA TRP A 147 3.47 7.38 10.13
C TRP A 147 4.99 7.46 10.29
N GLY A 148 5.49 7.95 11.43
CA GLY A 148 6.93 8.01 11.71
C GLY A 148 7.61 6.65 11.79
N GLN A 149 6.86 5.58 12.08
CA GLN A 149 7.36 4.20 12.07
C GLN A 149 7.16 3.47 10.74
N THR A 150 6.47 4.09 9.78
CA THR A 150 6.30 3.54 8.43
C THR A 150 7.37 4.11 7.51
N VAL A 151 8.17 3.24 6.91
CA VAL A 151 9.32 3.61 6.06
C VAL A 151 9.10 3.09 4.65
N PHE A 152 9.38 3.90 3.65
CA PHE A 152 9.40 3.53 2.25
C PHE A 152 10.70 4.04 1.61
N MET A 153 11.42 3.16 0.91
CA MET A 153 12.72 3.47 0.28
C MET A 153 13.73 4.14 1.25
N GLY A 154 13.77 3.67 2.50
CA GLY A 154 14.68 4.19 3.54
C GLY A 154 14.20 5.44 4.27
N ASP A 155 13.15 6.12 3.81
CA ASP A 155 12.65 7.35 4.41
C ASP A 155 11.31 7.15 5.12
N PRO A 156 11.13 7.67 6.35
CA PRO A 156 9.88 7.59 7.08
C PRO A 156 8.86 8.58 6.53
N PHE A 157 7.59 8.21 6.67
CA PHE A 157 6.50 9.16 6.50
C PHE A 157 6.41 10.07 7.72
N SER A 158 5.88 11.28 7.54
CA SER A 158 5.58 12.16 8.66
C SER A 158 4.15 12.67 8.59
N TYR A 159 3.57 12.93 9.77
CA TYR A 159 2.24 13.50 9.92
C TYR A 159 2.33 14.81 10.71
N ASN A 160 2.03 15.93 10.06
CA ASN A 160 2.22 17.28 10.59
C ASN A 160 0.90 17.93 11.08
N GLY A 161 -0.19 17.16 11.16
CA GLY A 161 -1.46 17.64 11.69
C GLY A 161 -1.42 17.86 13.20
N THR A 162 -2.19 18.80 13.69
CA THR A 162 -2.29 19.16 15.11
C THR A 162 -3.64 18.85 15.70
N GLY A 163 -3.67 18.58 17.01
CA GLY A 163 -4.94 18.38 17.73
C GLY A 163 -5.80 19.64 17.78
N LYS A 164 -5.18 20.83 17.75
CA LYS A 164 -5.86 22.12 17.73
C LYS A 164 -6.68 22.33 16.46
N GLU A 165 -6.11 21.97 15.30
CA GLU A 165 -6.83 22.02 14.01
C GLU A 165 -8.09 21.13 14.05
N LEU A 166 -7.92 19.86 14.50
CA LEU A 166 -9.05 18.93 14.63
C LEU A 166 -10.12 19.42 15.62
N LEU A 167 -9.71 20.09 16.69
CA LEU A 167 -10.63 20.68 17.65
C LEU A 167 -11.43 21.83 17.03
N ASN A 168 -10.77 22.74 16.29
CA ASN A 168 -11.44 23.84 15.60
C ASN A 168 -12.48 23.33 14.60
N ASP A 169 -12.10 22.32 13.79
CA ASP A 169 -13.05 21.70 12.86
C ASP A 169 -14.23 21.07 13.61
N ALA A 170 -13.96 20.40 14.74
CA ALA A 170 -15.00 19.80 15.56
C ALA A 170 -15.93 20.84 16.19
N PHE A 171 -15.45 22.01 16.58
CA PHE A 171 -16.29 23.09 17.09
C PHE A 171 -17.21 23.66 16.00
N GLN A 172 -16.71 23.85 14.78
CA GLN A 172 -17.54 24.31 13.68
C GLN A 172 -18.69 23.35 13.36
N PHE A 173 -18.41 22.05 13.23
CA PHE A 173 -19.45 21.05 12.98
C PHE A 173 -20.27 20.73 14.23
N GLY A 174 -19.64 20.68 15.40
CA GLY A 174 -20.30 20.41 16.68
C GLY A 174 -21.29 21.50 17.06
N GLY A 175 -20.98 22.77 16.80
CA GLY A 175 -21.90 23.88 17.02
C GLY A 175 -23.20 23.74 16.23
N VAL A 176 -23.13 23.31 14.98
CA VAL A 176 -24.32 23.02 14.17
C VAL A 176 -25.13 21.87 14.77
N ILE A 177 -24.49 20.80 15.20
CA ILE A 177 -25.18 19.64 15.82
C ILE A 177 -25.87 20.06 17.12
N VAL A 178 -25.20 20.86 17.95
CA VAL A 178 -25.78 21.39 19.21
C VAL A 178 -26.99 22.29 18.91
N LEU A 179 -26.87 23.18 17.92
CA LEU A 179 -28.00 24.04 17.49
C LEU A 179 -29.21 23.21 17.04
N LEU A 180 -28.98 22.20 16.19
CA LEU A 180 -30.03 21.29 15.71
C LEU A 180 -30.64 20.48 16.88
N GLY A 181 -29.81 20.07 17.84
CA GLY A 181 -30.29 19.42 19.08
C GLY A 181 -31.17 20.34 19.94
N LEU A 182 -30.80 21.62 20.10
CA LEU A 182 -31.62 22.62 20.79
C LEU A 182 -32.95 22.87 20.08
N ILE A 183 -32.94 22.94 18.75
CA ILE A 183 -34.16 23.03 17.93
C ILE A 183 -35.07 21.81 18.18
N ASN A 184 -34.49 20.61 18.20
CA ASN A 184 -35.24 19.39 18.46
C ASN A 184 -35.88 19.40 19.90
N ILE A 185 -35.12 19.83 20.88
CA ILE A 185 -35.63 20.00 22.26
C ILE A 185 -36.76 21.04 22.30
N TYR A 186 -36.61 22.16 21.60
CA TYR A 186 -37.65 23.17 21.48
C TYR A 186 -38.96 22.59 20.85
N ILE A 187 -38.84 21.83 19.78
CA ILE A 187 -39.96 21.12 19.11
C ILE A 187 -40.63 20.18 20.12
N MET A 188 -39.85 19.40 20.87
CA MET A 188 -40.35 18.44 21.85
C MET A 188 -41.23 19.08 22.91
N PHE A 189 -40.81 20.25 23.45
CA PHE A 189 -41.53 20.92 24.53
C PHE A 189 -42.68 21.79 24.06
N ASN A 190 -42.66 22.38 22.87
CA ASN A 190 -43.65 23.35 22.40
C ASN A 190 -44.61 22.78 21.34
N ILE A 191 -44.20 21.75 20.59
CA ILE A 191 -45.00 21.20 19.49
C ILE A 191 -45.47 19.78 19.82
N GLY A 192 -44.57 18.96 20.43
CA GLY A 192 -44.89 17.61 20.86
C GLY A 192 -43.81 16.58 20.54
N LEU A 193 -43.89 15.43 21.21
CA LEU A 193 -42.94 14.34 21.09
C LEU A 193 -42.92 13.72 19.67
N GLU A 194 -44.10 13.59 19.07
CA GLU A 194 -44.20 12.99 17.73
C GLU A 194 -43.46 13.81 16.66
N GLU A 195 -43.62 15.14 16.69
CA GLU A 195 -42.94 16.04 15.74
C GLU A 195 -41.44 16.12 16.01
N SER A 196 -41.02 16.08 17.28
CA SER A 196 -39.62 15.98 17.68
C SER A 196 -38.98 14.69 17.15
N GLN A 197 -39.67 13.55 17.20
CA GLN A 197 -39.20 12.29 16.67
C GLN A 197 -39.05 12.34 15.14
N LYS A 198 -40.04 12.84 14.41
CA LYS A 198 -39.97 13.05 12.97
C LYS A 198 -38.79 13.92 12.56
N PHE A 199 -38.58 15.03 13.28
CA PHE A 199 -37.45 15.93 13.06
C PHE A 199 -36.10 15.21 13.30
N PHE A 200 -35.98 14.44 14.37
CA PHE A 200 -34.77 13.65 14.67
C PHE A 200 -34.49 12.58 13.61
N GLU A 201 -35.51 11.88 13.16
CA GLU A 201 -35.39 10.90 12.08
C GLU A 201 -34.90 11.54 10.77
N LEU A 202 -35.46 12.71 10.41
CA LEU A 202 -35.02 13.50 9.26
C LEU A 202 -33.55 13.91 9.40
N LEU A 203 -33.14 14.38 10.58
CA LEU A 203 -31.73 14.74 10.84
C LEU A 203 -30.79 13.53 10.68
N CYS A 204 -31.15 12.40 11.26
CA CYS A 204 -30.38 11.15 11.10
C CYS A 204 -30.23 10.76 9.62
N PHE A 205 -31.33 10.84 8.86
CA PHE A 205 -31.32 10.57 7.44
C PHE A 205 -30.39 11.52 6.67
N LEU A 206 -30.46 12.81 6.93
CA LEU A 206 -29.60 13.82 6.32
C LEU A 206 -28.11 13.60 6.66
N VAL A 207 -27.81 13.27 7.92
CA VAL A 207 -26.43 12.97 8.34
C VAL A 207 -25.89 11.75 7.60
N VAL A 208 -26.68 10.67 7.45
CA VAL A 208 -26.26 9.48 6.70
C VAL A 208 -25.97 9.81 5.24
N ILE A 209 -26.83 10.59 4.60
CA ILE A 209 -26.63 11.03 3.20
C ILE A 209 -25.37 11.90 3.05
N MET A 210 -25.06 12.71 4.07
CA MET A 210 -23.88 13.60 4.04
C MET A 210 -22.55 12.89 4.37
N ILE A 211 -22.55 11.64 4.83
CA ILE A 211 -21.33 10.89 5.17
C ILE A 211 -20.25 10.97 4.07
N PRO A 212 -20.55 10.76 2.77
CA PRO A 212 -19.53 10.84 1.72
C PRO A 212 -18.85 12.21 1.62
N VAL A 213 -19.60 13.28 1.86
CA VAL A 213 -19.07 14.66 1.87
C VAL A 213 -18.08 14.84 3.03
N PHE A 214 -18.44 14.39 4.23
CA PHE A 214 -17.54 14.42 5.38
C PHE A 214 -16.29 13.57 5.20
N LEU A 215 -16.42 12.42 4.54
CA LEU A 215 -15.26 11.57 4.21
C LEU A 215 -14.28 12.28 3.29
N VAL A 216 -14.76 13.01 2.27
CA VAL A 216 -13.88 13.81 1.38
C VAL A 216 -13.07 14.82 2.18
N GLU A 217 -13.71 15.58 3.07
CA GLU A 217 -13.01 16.58 3.90
C GLU A 217 -12.01 15.93 4.88
N ALA A 218 -12.40 14.81 5.48
CA ALA A 218 -11.50 14.07 6.36
C ALA A 218 -10.25 13.55 5.63
N TRP A 219 -10.39 13.11 4.37
CA TRP A 219 -9.27 12.68 3.55
C TRP A 219 -8.42 13.85 3.05
N LYS A 220 -9.03 14.97 2.64
CA LYS A 220 -8.31 16.21 2.31
C LYS A 220 -7.43 16.65 3.48
N TYR A 221 -8.01 16.75 4.68
CA TYR A 221 -7.27 17.13 5.87
C TYR A 221 -6.13 16.14 6.17
N LYS A 222 -6.44 14.83 6.22
CA LYS A 222 -5.45 13.80 6.56
C LYS A 222 -4.26 13.80 5.61
N LEU A 223 -4.50 13.83 4.30
CA LEU A 223 -3.44 13.77 3.29
C LEU A 223 -2.64 15.07 3.21
N SER A 224 -3.29 16.23 3.33
CA SER A 224 -2.57 17.52 3.34
C SER A 224 -1.58 17.66 4.50
N ARG A 225 -1.72 16.86 5.55
CA ARG A 225 -0.83 16.82 6.72
C ARG A 225 0.15 15.63 6.69
N THR A 226 0.09 14.80 5.66
CA THR A 226 1.02 13.68 5.48
C THR A 226 2.10 14.08 4.47
N THR A 227 3.36 13.79 4.80
CA THR A 227 4.50 14.03 3.90
C THR A 227 5.42 12.81 3.85
N TRP A 228 6.13 12.65 2.72
CA TRP A 228 7.21 11.70 2.53
C TRP A 228 8.34 12.40 1.77
N ARG A 229 9.57 12.34 2.26
CA ARG A 229 10.70 13.13 1.71
C ARG A 229 10.36 14.61 1.54
N ASN A 230 9.64 15.20 2.50
CA ASN A 230 9.09 16.56 2.44
C ASN A 230 8.07 16.81 1.32
N ILE A 231 7.75 15.80 0.49
CA ILE A 231 6.71 15.89 -0.55
C ILE A 231 5.35 15.67 0.13
N ARG A 232 4.44 16.63 -0.06
CA ARG A 232 3.12 16.59 0.55
C ARG A 232 2.17 15.73 -0.26
N PHE A 233 1.36 14.93 0.45
CA PHE A 233 0.21 14.27 -0.14
C PHE A 233 -0.96 15.24 -0.26
N SER A 234 -1.83 15.04 -1.25
CA SER A 234 -3.07 15.78 -1.39
C SER A 234 -4.21 14.88 -1.85
N PHE A 235 -5.44 15.30 -1.53
CA PHE A 235 -6.66 14.67 -2.03
C PHE A 235 -7.46 15.72 -2.79
N ARG A 236 -7.74 15.46 -4.07
CA ARG A 236 -8.37 16.45 -4.96
C ARG A 236 -9.81 16.10 -5.33
N GLY A 237 -10.41 15.11 -4.66
CA GLY A 237 -11.80 14.72 -4.88
C GLY A 237 -12.79 15.83 -4.55
N LYS A 238 -13.81 15.99 -5.41
CA LYS A 238 -14.88 16.95 -5.17
C LYS A 238 -15.96 16.32 -4.28
N ARG A 239 -16.55 17.12 -3.39
CA ARG A 239 -17.63 16.70 -2.49
C ARG A 239 -18.85 16.18 -3.25
N ILE A 240 -19.22 16.88 -4.34
CA ILE A 240 -20.38 16.54 -5.15
C ILE A 240 -20.21 15.20 -5.88
N ASP A 241 -19.00 14.90 -6.38
CA ASP A 241 -18.74 13.63 -7.06
C ASP A 241 -18.87 12.45 -6.10
N ALA A 242 -18.35 12.60 -4.87
CA ALA A 242 -18.51 11.60 -3.81
C ALA A 242 -19.99 11.43 -3.45
N PHE A 243 -20.70 12.54 -3.21
CA PHE A 243 -22.12 12.51 -2.89
C PHE A 243 -22.92 11.77 -3.97
N THR A 244 -22.76 12.17 -5.24
CA THR A 244 -23.45 11.59 -6.38
C THR A 244 -23.14 10.10 -6.52
N LEU A 245 -21.87 9.72 -6.39
CA LEU A 245 -21.44 8.32 -6.47
C LEU A 245 -22.11 7.46 -5.39
N TYR A 246 -22.09 7.91 -4.13
CA TYR A 246 -22.66 7.13 -3.02
C TYR A 246 -24.18 7.13 -3.04
N PHE A 247 -24.81 8.25 -3.40
CA PHE A 247 -26.27 8.37 -3.46
C PHE A 247 -26.86 7.45 -4.54
N PHE A 248 -26.44 7.62 -5.79
CA PHE A 248 -26.97 6.78 -6.87
C PHE A 248 -26.49 5.34 -6.79
N GLY A 249 -25.23 5.12 -6.42
CA GLY A 249 -24.70 3.77 -6.24
C GLY A 249 -25.38 3.02 -5.11
N GLY A 250 -25.75 3.70 -4.03
CA GLY A 250 -26.53 3.16 -2.93
C GLY A 250 -27.95 2.78 -3.35
N ILE A 251 -28.66 3.68 -4.03
CA ILE A 251 -30.02 3.43 -4.55
C ILE A 251 -30.01 2.21 -5.47
N ILE A 252 -29.12 2.17 -6.48
CA ILE A 252 -29.04 1.05 -7.42
C ILE A 252 -28.71 -0.26 -6.69
N SER A 253 -27.79 -0.22 -5.70
CA SER A 253 -27.44 -1.40 -4.92
C SER A 253 -28.63 -1.93 -4.12
N THR A 254 -29.45 -1.05 -3.55
CA THR A 254 -30.67 -1.42 -2.81
C THR A 254 -31.72 -1.99 -3.75
N LEU A 255 -32.00 -1.35 -4.88
CA LEU A 255 -32.97 -1.81 -5.88
C LEU A 255 -32.59 -3.16 -6.49
N THR A 256 -31.29 -3.45 -6.60
CA THR A 256 -30.79 -4.75 -7.11
C THR A 256 -30.54 -5.78 -6.01
N LEU A 257 -31.06 -5.57 -4.79
CA LEU A 257 -30.85 -6.44 -3.63
C LEU A 257 -29.36 -6.76 -3.38
N GLY A 258 -28.49 -5.78 -3.63
CA GLY A 258 -27.04 -5.92 -3.45
C GLY A 258 -26.27 -6.52 -4.62
N LEU A 259 -26.93 -6.98 -5.69
CA LEU A 259 -26.24 -7.55 -6.87
C LEU A 259 -25.32 -6.51 -7.57
N TYR A 260 -25.65 -5.23 -7.49
CA TYR A 260 -24.83 -4.15 -8.02
C TYR A 260 -23.59 -3.83 -7.15
N TRP A 261 -23.51 -4.37 -5.92
CA TRP A 261 -22.45 -4.02 -4.95
C TRP A 261 -21.02 -4.15 -5.49
N PRO A 262 -20.61 -5.18 -6.26
CA PRO A 262 -19.23 -5.28 -6.76
C PRO A 262 -18.88 -4.12 -7.70
N PHE A 263 -19.79 -3.73 -8.57
CA PHE A 263 -19.60 -2.59 -9.49
C PHE A 263 -19.52 -1.28 -8.71
N PHE A 264 -20.40 -1.10 -7.74
CA PHE A 264 -20.43 0.07 -6.87
C PHE A 264 -19.15 0.16 -6.03
N LYS A 265 -18.71 -0.95 -5.43
CA LYS A 265 -17.47 -1.01 -4.64
C LYS A 265 -16.24 -0.63 -5.46
N ILE A 266 -16.12 -1.13 -6.69
CA ILE A 266 -15.00 -0.80 -7.57
C ILE A 266 -15.03 0.68 -7.98
N LYS A 267 -16.19 1.25 -8.29
CA LYS A 267 -16.34 2.69 -8.57
C LYS A 267 -15.95 3.57 -7.38
N ILE A 268 -16.33 3.16 -6.15
CA ILE A 268 -15.89 3.83 -4.92
C ILE A 268 -14.37 3.80 -4.81
N GLU A 269 -13.74 2.62 -4.96
CA GLU A 269 -12.29 2.48 -4.86
C GLU A 269 -11.55 3.27 -5.94
N GLN A 270 -12.09 3.30 -7.17
CA GLN A 270 -11.59 4.13 -8.25
C GLN A 270 -11.60 5.60 -7.86
N PHE A 271 -12.77 6.11 -7.42
CA PHE A 271 -12.88 7.51 -6.99
C PHE A 271 -11.84 7.84 -5.90
N TRP A 272 -11.75 7.02 -4.82
CA TRP A 272 -10.82 7.32 -3.74
C TRP A 272 -9.36 7.27 -4.17
N ARG A 273 -8.95 6.28 -4.98
CA ARG A 273 -7.55 6.10 -5.39
C ARG A 273 -7.10 7.14 -6.40
N GLU A 274 -7.90 7.44 -7.40
CA GLU A 274 -7.56 8.42 -8.45
C GLU A 274 -7.50 9.86 -7.93
N GLN A 275 -8.09 10.15 -6.78
CA GLN A 275 -8.01 11.45 -6.14
C GLN A 275 -6.81 11.62 -5.19
N PHE A 276 -6.00 10.57 -5.01
CA PHE A 276 -4.75 10.66 -4.24
C PHE A 276 -3.62 11.17 -5.12
N TRP A 277 -2.84 12.10 -4.54
CA TRP A 277 -1.68 12.70 -5.19
C TRP A 277 -0.50 12.74 -4.24
N ILE A 278 0.72 12.56 -4.79
CA ILE A 278 2.00 12.80 -4.12
C ILE A 278 2.71 13.90 -4.91
N GLY A 279 2.75 15.11 -4.38
CA GLY A 279 3.19 16.27 -5.14
C GLY A 279 2.36 16.44 -6.42
N ASN A 280 3.00 16.32 -7.59
CA ASN A 280 2.37 16.41 -8.91
C ASN A 280 1.91 15.05 -9.49
N ILE A 281 2.16 13.93 -8.81
CA ILE A 281 1.87 12.59 -9.33
C ILE A 281 0.56 12.05 -8.77
N GLN A 282 -0.32 11.65 -9.67
CA GLN A 282 -1.62 11.06 -9.37
C GLN A 282 -1.53 9.53 -9.26
N PHE A 283 -2.25 8.97 -8.30
CA PHE A 283 -2.54 7.54 -8.31
C PHE A 283 -3.55 7.21 -9.40
N ARG A 284 -3.39 6.08 -10.07
CA ARG A 284 -4.30 5.58 -11.09
C ARG A 284 -4.89 4.26 -10.66
N PHE A 285 -6.11 3.98 -11.12
CA PHE A 285 -6.79 2.74 -10.83
C PHE A 285 -7.40 2.15 -12.11
N SER A 286 -7.11 0.88 -12.40
CA SER A 286 -7.53 0.18 -13.63
C SER A 286 -8.52 -0.97 -13.38
N GLY A 287 -9.02 -1.14 -12.14
CA GLY A 287 -9.92 -2.24 -11.80
C GLY A 287 -11.31 -2.09 -12.41
N ILE A 288 -11.88 -3.21 -12.84
CA ILE A 288 -13.20 -3.29 -13.51
C ILE A 288 -14.17 -4.13 -12.67
N GLY A 289 -15.35 -3.60 -12.38
CA GLY A 289 -16.36 -4.28 -11.54
C GLY A 289 -16.81 -5.64 -12.08
N LYS A 290 -16.83 -5.82 -13.40
CA LYS A 290 -17.22 -7.07 -14.07
C LYS A 290 -16.28 -8.24 -13.71
N GLU A 291 -14.98 -7.98 -13.62
CA GLU A 291 -14.00 -9.02 -13.28
C GLU A 291 -14.17 -9.52 -11.84
N PHE A 292 -14.58 -8.61 -10.94
CA PHE A 292 -14.77 -8.96 -9.54
C PHE A 292 -16.15 -9.56 -9.25
N PHE A 293 -17.12 -9.40 -10.14
CA PHE A 293 -18.50 -9.88 -9.96
C PHE A 293 -18.59 -11.40 -9.73
N LYS A 294 -17.83 -12.21 -10.51
CA LYS A 294 -17.82 -13.67 -10.33
C LYS A 294 -17.36 -14.07 -8.92
N LYS A 295 -16.31 -13.43 -8.38
CA LYS A 295 -15.82 -13.68 -7.02
C LYS A 295 -16.85 -13.29 -5.97
N PHE A 296 -17.59 -12.21 -6.22
CA PHE A 296 -18.66 -11.77 -5.34
C PHE A 296 -19.81 -12.78 -5.27
N ILE A 297 -20.29 -13.30 -6.41
CA ILE A 297 -21.35 -14.31 -6.41
C ILE A 297 -20.92 -15.56 -5.64
N ILE A 298 -19.69 -16.04 -5.85
CA ILE A 298 -19.14 -17.15 -5.08
C ILE A 298 -19.14 -16.84 -3.57
N ALA A 299 -18.77 -15.61 -3.20
CA ALA A 299 -18.77 -15.20 -1.81
C ALA A 299 -20.18 -15.16 -1.20
N VAL A 300 -21.18 -14.68 -1.94
CA VAL A 300 -22.58 -14.66 -1.49
C VAL A 300 -23.09 -16.08 -1.22
N LEU A 301 -22.71 -17.05 -2.06
CA LEU A 301 -23.12 -18.43 -1.91
C LEU A 301 -22.37 -19.17 -0.79
N LEU A 302 -21.05 -18.98 -0.70
CA LEU A 302 -20.22 -19.73 0.26
C LEU A 302 -20.23 -19.12 1.66
N THR A 303 -20.50 -17.84 1.82
CA THR A 303 -20.48 -17.18 3.14
C THR A 303 -21.49 -17.82 4.12
N PRO A 304 -22.79 -18.01 3.78
CA PRO A 304 -23.72 -18.66 4.69
C PRO A 304 -23.36 -20.15 4.93
N LEU A 305 -22.90 -20.86 3.89
CA LEU A 305 -22.49 -22.28 4.02
C LEU A 305 -21.30 -22.47 4.97
N THR A 306 -20.41 -21.48 5.04
CA THR A 306 -19.22 -21.52 5.90
C THR A 306 -19.39 -20.71 7.18
N LEU A 307 -20.63 -20.39 7.58
CA LEU A 307 -20.94 -19.58 8.77
C LEU A 307 -20.13 -18.27 8.82
N GLY A 308 -19.93 -17.65 7.66
CA GLY A 308 -19.18 -16.39 7.55
C GLY A 308 -17.66 -16.52 7.38
N PHE A 309 -17.08 -17.70 7.56
CA PHE A 309 -15.63 -17.86 7.44
C PHE A 309 -15.10 -17.54 6.04
N TYR A 310 -15.86 -17.81 4.99
CA TYR A 310 -15.44 -17.49 3.62
C TYR A 310 -15.18 -16.00 3.38
N LEU A 311 -15.75 -15.11 4.18
CA LEU A 311 -15.52 -13.67 4.09
C LEU A 311 -14.04 -13.29 4.20
N PHE A 312 -13.23 -14.04 4.96
CA PHE A 312 -11.80 -13.75 5.08
C PHE A 312 -11.06 -13.95 3.76
N TRP A 313 -11.41 -15.00 3.01
CA TRP A 313 -10.86 -15.26 1.67
C TRP A 313 -11.34 -14.22 0.67
N PHE A 314 -12.63 -13.92 0.69
CA PHE A 314 -13.23 -12.90 -0.18
C PHE A 314 -12.61 -11.52 0.04
N ILE A 315 -12.44 -11.09 1.30
CA ILE A 315 -11.81 -9.79 1.62
C ILE A 315 -10.32 -9.77 1.24
N ALA A 316 -9.61 -10.89 1.42
CA ALA A 316 -8.22 -11.01 0.97
C ALA A 316 -8.13 -10.89 -0.55
N ASP A 317 -9.00 -11.56 -1.30
CA ASP A 317 -9.08 -11.48 -2.76
C ASP A 317 -9.44 -10.07 -3.24
N LEU A 318 -10.41 -9.42 -2.57
CA LEU A 318 -10.77 -8.03 -2.87
C LEU A 318 -9.57 -7.09 -2.67
N LYS A 319 -8.86 -7.20 -1.54
CA LYS A 319 -7.67 -6.39 -1.27
C LYS A 319 -6.56 -6.63 -2.28
N ARG A 320 -6.30 -7.90 -2.63
CA ARG A 320 -5.32 -8.27 -3.67
C ARG A 320 -5.70 -7.64 -5.01
N TYR A 321 -6.95 -7.78 -5.43
CA TYR A 321 -7.46 -7.19 -6.66
C TYR A 321 -7.32 -5.67 -6.68
N LEU A 322 -7.73 -4.99 -5.61
CA LEU A 322 -7.66 -3.54 -5.52
C LEU A 322 -6.23 -3.00 -5.59
N TRP A 323 -5.28 -3.66 -4.92
CA TRP A 323 -3.89 -3.23 -4.94
C TRP A 323 -3.20 -3.54 -6.27
N SER A 324 -3.45 -4.71 -6.89
CA SER A 324 -2.87 -5.05 -8.20
C SER A 324 -3.35 -4.14 -9.35
N HIS A 325 -4.46 -3.44 -9.16
CA HIS A 325 -4.97 -2.45 -10.13
C HIS A 325 -4.70 -1.00 -9.71
N THR A 326 -3.83 -0.79 -8.71
CA THR A 326 -3.43 0.55 -8.28
C THR A 326 -2.02 0.84 -8.76
N HIS A 327 -1.85 1.98 -9.44
CA HIS A 327 -0.59 2.38 -10.06
C HIS A 327 -0.16 3.75 -9.55
N VAL A 328 1.15 3.93 -9.36
CA VAL A 328 1.76 5.22 -9.01
C VAL A 328 3.20 5.24 -9.53
N PHE A 329 3.70 6.37 -9.97
CA PHE A 329 5.07 6.52 -10.53
C PHE A 329 5.36 5.63 -11.76
N GLY A 330 4.36 5.12 -12.46
CA GLY A 330 4.55 4.10 -13.49
C GLY A 330 4.66 2.66 -12.98
N ALA A 331 4.77 2.49 -11.66
CA ALA A 331 4.83 1.19 -10.99
C ALA A 331 3.46 0.73 -10.48
N THR A 332 3.32 -0.58 -10.26
CA THR A 332 2.08 -1.22 -9.82
C THR A 332 2.24 -1.81 -8.42
N PHE A 333 1.23 -1.62 -7.58
CA PHE A 333 1.23 -2.26 -6.27
C PHE A 333 0.92 -3.76 -6.38
N HIS A 334 1.64 -4.55 -5.61
CA HIS A 334 1.40 -5.97 -5.45
C HIS A 334 1.16 -6.31 -3.98
N PHE A 335 0.09 -7.07 -3.70
CA PHE A 335 -0.31 -7.40 -2.33
C PHE A 335 -0.70 -8.88 -2.22
N PRO A 336 0.26 -9.82 -2.23
CA PRO A 336 0.05 -11.26 -2.40
C PRO A 336 -0.42 -11.97 -1.11
N ILE A 337 -1.41 -11.43 -0.42
CA ILE A 337 -1.93 -12.03 0.81
C ILE A 337 -2.81 -13.26 0.52
N LYS A 338 -2.70 -14.29 1.36
CA LYS A 338 -3.61 -15.43 1.35
C LYS A 338 -4.78 -15.23 2.31
N GLY A 339 -5.95 -15.78 1.97
CA GLY A 339 -7.14 -15.71 2.83
C GLY A 339 -6.91 -16.28 4.22
N GLN A 340 -6.13 -17.37 4.32
CA GLN A 340 -5.76 -17.98 5.60
C GLN A 340 -4.92 -17.05 6.50
N ASP A 341 -3.97 -16.31 5.94
CA ASP A 341 -3.12 -15.40 6.71
C ASP A 341 -3.92 -14.20 7.20
N TYR A 342 -4.83 -13.71 6.33
CA TYR A 342 -5.77 -12.65 6.72
C TYR A 342 -6.73 -13.11 7.81
N MET A 343 -7.26 -14.34 7.74
CA MET A 343 -8.09 -14.95 8.77
C MET A 343 -7.34 -15.08 10.10
N LYS A 344 -6.13 -15.67 10.07
CA LYS A 344 -5.27 -15.81 11.27
C LYS A 344 -5.01 -14.47 11.94
N LEU A 345 -4.69 -13.43 11.15
CA LEU A 345 -4.51 -12.08 11.66
C LEU A 345 -5.76 -11.55 12.36
N LYS A 346 -6.94 -11.69 11.72
CA LYS A 346 -8.18 -11.14 12.25
C LYS A 346 -8.68 -11.89 13.47
N LEU A 347 -8.62 -13.22 13.46
CA LEU A 347 -8.97 -14.04 14.61
C LEU A 347 -8.03 -13.78 15.80
N ALA A 348 -6.71 -13.77 15.58
CA ALA A 348 -5.77 -13.47 16.64
C ALA A 348 -6.00 -12.06 17.23
N ASN A 349 -6.28 -11.06 16.40
CA ASN A 349 -6.61 -9.72 16.88
C ASN A 349 -7.94 -9.68 17.65
N PHE A 350 -8.93 -10.44 17.21
CA PHE A 350 -10.20 -10.59 17.93
C PHE A 350 -9.97 -11.20 19.34
N PHE A 351 -9.22 -12.30 19.44
CA PHE A 351 -8.91 -12.91 20.73
C PHE A 351 -8.07 -12.00 21.63
N ILE A 352 -7.09 -11.27 21.06
CA ILE A 352 -6.34 -10.27 21.85
C ILE A 352 -7.29 -9.25 22.46
N LEU A 353 -8.22 -8.69 21.69
CA LEU A 353 -9.18 -7.71 22.20
C LEU A 353 -10.13 -8.32 23.23
N LEU A 354 -10.63 -9.53 22.99
CA LEU A 354 -11.54 -10.23 23.88
C LEU A 354 -10.89 -10.52 25.23
N PHE A 355 -9.73 -11.17 25.24
CA PHE A 355 -9.05 -11.57 26.47
C PHE A 355 -8.41 -10.42 27.24
N THR A 356 -8.08 -9.32 26.56
CA THR A 356 -7.54 -8.14 27.23
C THR A 356 -8.60 -7.06 27.51
N LEU A 357 -9.89 -7.37 27.29
CA LEU A 357 -10.99 -6.43 27.45
C LEU A 357 -10.74 -5.08 26.75
N GLY A 358 -10.11 -5.14 25.52
CA GLY A 358 -9.80 -3.98 24.72
C GLY A 358 -8.43 -3.33 24.99
N VAL A 359 -7.77 -3.62 26.10
CA VAL A 359 -6.41 -3.06 26.40
C VAL A 359 -5.40 -3.45 25.34
N GLY A 360 -5.58 -4.59 24.69
CA GLY A 360 -4.74 -5.08 23.58
C GLY A 360 -4.89 -4.34 22.26
N PHE A 361 -5.75 -3.31 22.16
CA PHE A 361 -5.99 -2.56 20.93
C PHE A 361 -4.71 -2.01 20.27
N PRO A 362 -3.73 -1.43 20.99
CA PRO A 362 -2.48 -0.98 20.39
C PRO A 362 -1.69 -2.07 19.67
N TRP A 363 -1.66 -3.29 20.23
CA TRP A 363 -1.02 -4.42 19.56
C TRP A 363 -1.75 -4.82 18.26
N THR A 364 -3.07 -4.80 18.27
CA THR A 364 -3.84 -5.11 17.05
C THR A 364 -3.61 -4.09 15.96
N VAL A 365 -3.45 -2.81 16.30
CA VAL A 365 -3.11 -1.73 15.35
C VAL A 365 -1.73 -1.99 14.74
N VAL A 366 -0.71 -2.22 15.57
CA VAL A 366 0.66 -2.52 15.12
C VAL A 366 0.69 -3.76 14.24
N ARG A 367 0.03 -4.86 14.65
CA ARG A 367 -0.06 -6.10 13.86
C ARG A 367 -0.72 -5.90 12.50
N ASN A 368 -1.83 -5.13 12.46
CA ASN A 368 -2.50 -4.82 11.20
C ASN A 368 -1.59 -3.98 10.29
N GLN A 369 -0.90 -2.97 10.84
CA GLN A 369 0.00 -2.12 10.08
C GLN A 369 1.18 -2.94 9.53
N LYS A 370 1.82 -3.73 10.38
CA LYS A 370 2.91 -4.61 9.98
C LYS A 370 2.50 -5.61 8.91
N PHE A 371 1.34 -6.24 9.05
CA PHE A 371 0.80 -7.15 8.04
C PHE A 371 0.62 -6.46 6.68
N VAL A 372 0.16 -5.21 6.66
CA VAL A 372 0.00 -4.46 5.40
C VAL A 372 1.36 -4.11 4.81
N THR A 373 2.29 -3.56 5.59
CA THR A 373 3.61 -3.14 5.09
C THR A 373 4.48 -4.31 4.66
N ASP A 374 4.46 -5.42 5.39
CA ASP A 374 5.27 -6.62 5.07
C ASP A 374 4.81 -7.31 3.77
N ASN A 375 3.53 -7.15 3.40
CA ASN A 375 2.98 -7.76 2.19
C ASN A 375 2.79 -6.78 1.04
N LEU A 376 2.89 -5.47 1.25
CA LEU A 376 2.72 -4.48 0.18
C LEU A 376 4.04 -4.20 -0.51
N VAL A 377 4.09 -4.46 -1.80
CA VAL A 377 5.27 -4.23 -2.65
C VAL A 377 4.86 -3.35 -3.82
N LEU A 378 5.72 -2.43 -4.21
CA LEU A 378 5.56 -1.65 -5.43
C LEU A 378 6.54 -2.19 -6.49
N LEU A 379 6.03 -2.67 -7.62
CA LEU A 379 6.78 -3.29 -8.71
C LEU A 379 6.85 -2.34 -9.90
N GLY A 380 8.05 -2.13 -10.44
CA GLY A 380 8.31 -1.29 -11.61
C GLY A 380 9.34 -0.20 -11.35
N SER A 381 9.83 0.43 -12.38
CA SER A 381 10.81 1.52 -12.28
C SER A 381 10.16 2.80 -11.78
N ILE A 382 10.69 3.37 -10.70
CA ILE A 382 10.22 4.62 -10.11
C ILE A 382 11.11 5.78 -10.53
N GLU A 383 10.59 6.71 -11.30
CA GLU A 383 11.29 7.93 -11.67
C GLU A 383 11.06 9.03 -10.61
N LEU A 384 11.79 8.96 -9.49
CA LEU A 384 11.68 9.92 -8.40
C LEU A 384 12.01 11.37 -8.81
N ASN A 385 12.85 11.53 -9.82
CA ASN A 385 13.29 12.85 -10.30
C ASN A 385 12.14 13.67 -10.94
N ARG A 386 11.02 13.03 -11.27
CA ARG A 386 9.83 13.71 -11.80
C ARG A 386 8.90 14.26 -10.71
N ILE A 387 9.18 13.96 -9.44
CA ILE A 387 8.34 14.43 -8.34
C ILE A 387 8.73 15.85 -8.00
N VAL A 388 7.88 16.80 -8.34
CA VAL A 388 8.06 18.21 -8.02
C VAL A 388 7.16 18.58 -6.85
N HIS A 389 7.70 19.39 -5.92
CA HIS A 389 6.90 20.00 -4.87
C HIS A 389 5.80 20.88 -5.49
N GLU A 390 4.56 20.67 -5.08
CA GLU A 390 3.47 21.56 -5.49
C GLU A 390 3.74 22.96 -4.88
N LYS A 391 3.97 23.96 -5.74
CA LYS A 391 4.02 25.36 -5.28
C LYS A 391 2.68 25.69 -4.65
N LYS A 392 2.69 26.21 -3.42
CA LYS A 392 1.49 26.80 -2.81
C LYS A 392 0.96 27.87 -3.76
N SER A 393 -0.20 27.63 -4.37
CA SER A 393 -1.03 28.70 -4.96
C SER A 393 -1.84 29.35 -3.84
#